data_1c1c1019f61ba71b2aee60c3b0c2cf12
#
_entry.id   1c1c1019f61ba71b2aee60c3b0c2cf12
#
_cell.length_a   1.000
_cell.length_b   1.000
_cell.length_c   1.000
_cell.angle_alpha   90.00
_cell.angle_beta   90.00
_cell.angle_gamma   90.00
#
_symmetry.space_group_name_H-M   'P 1'
#
loop_
_entity.id
_entity.type
_entity.pdbx_description
1 polymer ?
#
loop_
_entity_poly.entity_id
_entity_poly.type
_entity_poly.pdbx_seq_one_letter_code
_entity_poly.pdbx_strand_id
1 'polypeptide(L)'
;MAALKSRRSKFSGLRRVSPLKPGLRGSQNWMAAQMRAAKHSPKALFRFFLKIIGTFFVLIFLGLWLGGYLPKVMSVLNAWKVERLMAAGFVVEQVDVMGEGRLNERDIRIAAQIQTGSYFFGVDLDAARDRTENLPWVDRAVVRRLWPNRIVVQVVETTPYAMWQKDGELHLLAESGAPIVPVKQAASVPPALKTYVGADAPTHAQAIEAKLVVHDDIWSRVESLVQFPSGRWDLHMRNEIIVRLPTENVDAAVNRLAALDRETFILSRDLGVIDLRLHHRIGLTPKSKQDTQSS
;
A
#
# COMPACT_ATOMS: atom_id res chain seq x y z
N MET A 1 2.51 101.76 -57.03
CA MET A 1 2.35 100.89 -55.85
C MET A 1 1.16 100.01 -56.07
N ALA A 2 1.45 98.69 -56.40
CA ALA A 2 0.47 97.71 -56.73
C ALA A 2 0.25 96.70 -55.55
N ALA A 3 -0.99 96.66 -55.08
CA ALA A 3 -1.35 95.74 -54.01
C ALA A 3 -1.66 94.39 -54.56
N LEU A 4 -0.91 93.37 -54.14
CA LEU A 4 -1.16 91.96 -54.47
C LEU A 4 -2.35 91.43 -53.67
N LYS A 5 -3.39 91.01 -54.38
CA LYS A 5 -4.56 90.33 -53.83
C LYS A 5 -4.31 88.83 -53.66
N SER A 6 -4.17 88.36 -52.42
CA SER A 6 -4.08 86.94 -52.06
C SER A 6 -5.35 86.20 -52.37
N ARG A 7 -5.29 85.23 -53.27
CA ARG A 7 -6.40 84.32 -53.57
C ARG A 7 -6.42 83.20 -52.55
N ARG A 8 -7.31 83.19 -51.56
CA ARG A 8 -7.60 82.03 -50.70
C ARG A 8 -8.36 80.98 -51.50
N SER A 9 -7.75 79.90 -51.79
CA SER A 9 -8.46 78.70 -52.31
C SER A 9 -9.25 78.02 -51.16
N LYS A 10 -10.57 77.90 -51.35
CA LYS A 10 -11.42 77.08 -50.51
C LYS A 10 -11.20 75.61 -50.79
N PHE A 11 -10.49 74.91 -49.95
CA PHE A 11 -10.58 73.48 -49.90
C PHE A 11 -11.82 73.07 -49.11
N SER A 12 -12.90 72.79 -49.83
CA SER A 12 -14.10 72.18 -49.27
C SER A 12 -14.02 70.68 -49.48
N GLY A 13 -14.21 69.94 -48.39
CA GLY A 13 -14.75 68.58 -48.48
C GLY A 13 -13.77 67.42 -48.40
N LEU A 14 -13.06 67.32 -47.30
CA LEU A 14 -12.66 65.98 -46.91
C LEU A 14 -13.84 65.21 -46.36
N ARG A 15 -14.48 64.39 -47.23
CA ARG A 15 -15.43 63.40 -46.80
C ARG A 15 -14.74 62.44 -45.85
N ARG A 16 -15.19 62.39 -44.57
CA ARG A 16 -14.85 61.30 -43.66
C ARG A 16 -15.36 60.01 -44.26
N VAL A 17 -14.45 59.19 -44.77
CA VAL A 17 -14.74 57.82 -45.13
C VAL A 17 -14.96 57.05 -43.86
N SER A 18 -16.19 56.64 -43.58
CA SER A 18 -16.52 55.74 -42.50
C SER A 18 -15.79 54.39 -42.72
N PRO A 19 -15.22 53.77 -41.68
CA PRO A 19 -14.55 52.48 -41.84
C PRO A 19 -15.59 51.46 -42.35
N LEU A 20 -15.33 50.88 -43.50
CA LEU A 20 -16.13 49.81 -44.09
C LEU A 20 -16.14 48.65 -43.12
N LYS A 21 -17.33 48.16 -42.78
CA LYS A 21 -17.54 46.92 -42.04
C LYS A 21 -16.75 45.79 -42.71
N PRO A 22 -16.04 44.93 -41.98
CA PRO A 22 -15.28 43.85 -42.58
C PRO A 22 -16.24 42.79 -43.13
N GLY A 23 -16.53 42.90 -44.41
CA GLY A 23 -17.23 41.87 -45.16
C GLY A 23 -16.24 40.84 -45.72
N LEU A 24 -16.72 39.67 -46.14
CA LEU A 24 -15.94 38.57 -46.71
C LEU A 24 -14.96 39.01 -47.83
N ARG A 25 -15.22 40.09 -48.55
CA ARG A 25 -14.30 40.69 -49.52
C ARG A 25 -13.06 41.33 -48.87
N GLY A 26 -13.11 41.72 -47.62
CA GLY A 26 -11.99 42.26 -46.88
C GLY A 26 -10.93 41.20 -46.56
N SER A 27 -11.36 39.98 -46.30
CA SER A 27 -10.46 38.85 -46.02
C SER A 27 -9.67 38.38 -47.27
N GLN A 28 -10.35 38.40 -48.45
CA GLN A 28 -9.70 38.02 -49.71
C GLN A 28 -8.67 39.09 -50.11
N ASN A 29 -8.99 40.39 -49.96
CA ASN A 29 -8.02 41.46 -50.24
C ASN A 29 -6.87 41.51 -49.24
N TRP A 30 -7.12 41.13 -47.98
CA TRP A 30 -6.04 41.02 -46.97
C TRP A 30 -5.11 39.85 -47.28
N MET A 31 -5.60 38.68 -47.68
CA MET A 31 -4.80 37.54 -48.09
C MET A 31 -3.97 37.87 -49.36
N ALA A 32 -4.58 38.50 -50.36
CA ALA A 32 -3.88 38.90 -51.57
C ALA A 32 -2.79 39.98 -51.30
N ALA A 33 -3.02 40.88 -50.32
CA ALA A 33 -2.03 41.85 -49.89
C ALA A 33 -0.86 41.19 -49.13
N GLN A 34 -1.14 40.22 -48.29
CA GLN A 34 -0.13 39.43 -47.56
C GLN A 34 0.69 38.57 -48.52
N MET A 35 0.08 37.95 -49.53
CA MET A 35 0.85 37.18 -50.52
C MET A 35 1.76 38.09 -51.40
N ARG A 36 1.33 39.30 -51.72
CA ARG A 36 2.17 40.28 -52.42
C ARG A 36 3.34 40.76 -51.59
N ALA A 37 3.14 41.05 -50.32
CA ALA A 37 4.18 41.42 -49.38
C ALA A 37 5.21 40.27 -49.11
N ALA A 38 4.74 39.04 -49.12
CA ALA A 38 5.54 37.84 -48.92
C ALA A 38 6.54 37.58 -50.07
N LYS A 39 6.25 38.05 -51.25
CA LYS A 39 7.10 37.84 -52.45
C LYS A 39 8.46 38.56 -52.35
N HIS A 40 8.59 39.53 -51.43
CA HIS A 40 9.80 40.37 -51.24
C HIS A 40 10.58 40.11 -49.95
N SER A 41 10.10 39.21 -49.08
CA SER A 41 10.79 38.87 -47.84
C SER A 41 10.58 37.42 -47.45
N PRO A 42 11.61 36.57 -47.43
CA PRO A 42 11.49 35.16 -47.02
C PRO A 42 10.99 35.00 -45.59
N LYS A 43 11.27 35.97 -44.70
CA LYS A 43 10.80 35.98 -43.30
C LYS A 43 9.29 36.23 -43.20
N ALA A 44 8.72 37.04 -44.11
CA ALA A 44 7.28 37.30 -44.14
C ALA A 44 6.51 36.08 -44.65
N LEU A 45 7.01 35.36 -45.64
CA LEU A 45 6.52 34.08 -46.15
C LEU A 45 6.49 33.02 -45.04
N PHE A 46 7.62 32.85 -44.32
CA PHE A 46 7.73 31.91 -43.20
C PHE A 46 6.70 32.19 -42.11
N ARG A 47 6.55 33.46 -41.68
CA ARG A 47 5.53 33.84 -40.68
C ARG A 47 4.09 33.60 -41.16
N PHE A 48 3.83 33.78 -42.47
CA PHE A 48 2.50 33.54 -43.06
C PHE A 48 2.17 32.06 -43.06
N PHE A 49 3.11 31.21 -43.50
CA PHE A 49 2.93 29.75 -43.45
C PHE A 49 2.78 29.24 -42.00
N LEU A 50 3.57 29.76 -41.08
CA LEU A 50 3.48 29.39 -39.67
C LEU A 50 2.10 29.72 -39.08
N LYS A 51 1.51 30.88 -39.45
CA LYS A 51 0.17 31.28 -39.02
C LYS A 51 -0.90 30.35 -39.62
N ILE A 52 -0.81 30.03 -40.92
CA ILE A 52 -1.75 29.11 -41.57
C ILE A 52 -1.67 27.73 -40.93
N ILE A 53 -0.47 27.21 -40.76
CA ILE A 53 -0.25 25.91 -40.10
C ILE A 53 -0.79 25.94 -38.65
N GLY A 54 -0.50 27.00 -37.91
CA GLY A 54 -1.02 27.18 -36.55
C GLY A 54 -2.54 27.18 -36.49
N THR A 55 -3.18 27.96 -37.39
CA THR A 55 -4.65 28.01 -37.48
C THR A 55 -5.24 26.66 -37.88
N PHE A 56 -4.61 25.94 -38.78
CA PHE A 56 -5.01 24.60 -39.20
C PHE A 56 -4.95 23.58 -38.02
N PHE A 57 -3.86 23.61 -37.25
CA PHE A 57 -3.75 22.77 -36.04
C PHE A 57 -4.78 23.14 -34.98
N VAL A 58 -5.05 24.41 -34.78
CA VAL A 58 -6.10 24.87 -33.84
C VAL A 58 -7.50 24.39 -34.27
N LEU A 59 -7.82 24.46 -35.57
CA LEU A 59 -9.09 23.98 -36.09
C LEU A 59 -9.23 22.47 -35.98
N ILE A 60 -8.17 21.71 -36.27
CA ILE A 60 -8.14 20.26 -36.07
C ILE A 60 -8.34 19.92 -34.58
N PHE A 61 -7.58 20.58 -33.70
CA PHE A 61 -7.71 20.37 -32.25
C PHE A 61 -9.13 20.67 -31.75
N LEU A 62 -9.69 21.79 -32.19
CA LEU A 62 -11.07 22.17 -31.85
C LEU A 62 -12.11 21.19 -32.38
N GLY A 63 -11.93 20.71 -33.62
CA GLY A 63 -12.78 19.68 -34.19
C GLY A 63 -12.71 18.33 -33.46
N LEU A 64 -11.50 17.92 -33.07
CA LEU A 64 -11.29 16.70 -32.27
C LEU A 64 -11.86 16.83 -30.85
N TRP A 65 -11.75 18.03 -30.26
CA TRP A 65 -12.26 18.31 -28.92
C TRP A 65 -13.78 18.36 -28.90
N LEU A 66 -14.40 19.15 -29.77
CA LEU A 66 -15.86 19.27 -29.89
C LEU A 66 -16.53 17.97 -30.36
N GLY A 67 -15.83 17.19 -31.21
CA GLY A 67 -16.30 15.89 -31.67
C GLY A 67 -16.12 14.76 -30.67
N GLY A 68 -15.46 14.99 -29.51
CA GLY A 68 -15.19 13.94 -28.52
C GLY A 68 -14.19 12.88 -28.98
N TYR A 69 -13.41 13.13 -30.04
CA TYR A 69 -12.45 12.18 -30.61
C TYR A 69 -11.08 12.18 -29.91
N LEU A 70 -10.79 13.12 -29.03
CA LEU A 70 -9.52 13.23 -28.32
C LEU A 70 -9.13 11.95 -27.57
N PRO A 71 -10.02 11.29 -26.79
CA PRO A 71 -9.66 10.05 -26.10
C PRO A 71 -9.26 8.94 -27.08
N LYS A 72 -9.95 8.87 -28.24
CA LYS A 72 -9.67 7.86 -29.27
C LYS A 72 -8.34 8.10 -29.98
N VAL A 73 -8.00 9.35 -30.26
CA VAL A 73 -6.69 9.71 -30.83
C VAL A 73 -5.58 9.41 -29.82
N MET A 74 -5.78 9.74 -28.55
CA MET A 74 -4.81 9.45 -27.49
C MET A 74 -4.61 7.96 -27.27
N SER A 75 -5.67 7.14 -27.37
CA SER A 75 -5.53 5.68 -27.26
C SER A 75 -4.71 5.10 -28.42
N VAL A 76 -4.95 5.55 -29.64
CA VAL A 76 -4.16 5.11 -30.82
C VAL A 76 -2.69 5.51 -30.71
N LEU A 77 -2.42 6.76 -30.29
CA LEU A 77 -1.04 7.22 -30.07
C LEU A 77 -0.32 6.43 -28.97
N ASN A 78 -1.05 6.13 -27.88
CA ASN A 78 -0.49 5.32 -26.80
C ASN A 78 -0.23 3.88 -27.26
N ALA A 79 -1.16 3.27 -28.00
CA ALA A 79 -0.97 1.93 -28.56
C ALA A 79 0.27 1.87 -29.47
N TRP A 80 0.41 2.84 -30.37
CA TRP A 80 1.58 2.94 -31.23
C TRP A 80 2.88 3.13 -30.44
N LYS A 81 2.89 3.99 -29.40
CA LYS A 81 4.05 4.16 -28.52
C LYS A 81 4.42 2.85 -27.81
N VAL A 82 3.43 2.16 -27.24
CA VAL A 82 3.63 0.87 -26.57
C VAL A 82 4.25 -0.14 -27.53
N GLU A 83 3.69 -0.29 -28.73
CA GLU A 83 4.20 -1.21 -29.75
C GLU A 83 5.66 -0.91 -30.12
N ARG A 84 6.00 0.36 -30.32
CA ARG A 84 7.39 0.76 -30.63
C ARG A 84 8.36 0.51 -29.49
N LEU A 85 7.94 0.75 -28.26
CA LEU A 85 8.76 0.50 -27.07
C LEU A 85 8.93 -1.01 -26.83
N MET A 86 7.88 -1.81 -27.04
CA MET A 86 7.98 -3.27 -26.95
C MET A 86 8.93 -3.82 -28.04
N ALA A 87 8.85 -3.32 -29.27
CA ALA A 87 9.77 -3.68 -30.34
C ALA A 87 11.23 -3.25 -30.06
N ALA A 88 11.44 -2.21 -29.24
CA ALA A 88 12.76 -1.78 -28.78
C ALA A 88 13.30 -2.58 -27.58
N GLY A 89 12.57 -3.64 -27.14
CA GLY A 89 13.00 -4.52 -26.05
C GLY A 89 12.47 -4.16 -24.65
N PHE A 90 11.56 -3.17 -24.54
CA PHE A 90 10.91 -2.87 -23.27
C PHE A 90 9.71 -3.78 -22.99
N VAL A 91 10.02 -5.07 -22.87
CA VAL A 91 9.09 -6.15 -22.57
C VAL A 91 9.57 -6.84 -21.29
N VAL A 92 8.67 -7.27 -20.43
CA VAL A 92 9.04 -8.08 -19.26
C VAL A 92 9.49 -9.46 -19.73
N GLU A 93 10.79 -9.70 -19.77
CA GLU A 93 11.34 -11.00 -20.12
C GLU A 93 11.47 -11.91 -18.90
N GLN A 94 11.85 -11.34 -17.76
CA GLN A 94 12.13 -12.11 -16.55
C GLN A 94 11.51 -11.44 -15.32
N VAL A 95 10.93 -12.28 -14.47
CA VAL A 95 10.46 -11.91 -13.14
C VAL A 95 11.27 -12.70 -12.14
N ASP A 96 12.18 -12.00 -11.46
CA ASP A 96 13.02 -12.57 -10.42
C ASP A 96 12.31 -12.44 -9.09
N VAL A 97 12.21 -13.53 -8.34
CA VAL A 97 11.65 -13.54 -6.99
C VAL A 97 12.79 -13.79 -6.01
N MET A 98 12.86 -12.95 -4.99
CA MET A 98 13.84 -13.07 -3.89
C MET A 98 13.06 -13.12 -2.57
N GLY A 99 13.26 -14.19 -1.79
CA GLY A 99 12.64 -14.40 -0.48
C GLY A 99 13.42 -15.42 0.33
N GLU A 100 13.10 -15.55 1.62
CA GLU A 100 13.93 -16.31 2.58
C GLU A 100 13.54 -17.80 2.75
N GLY A 101 12.66 -18.35 1.91
CA GLY A 101 12.67 -19.79 1.73
C GLY A 101 11.47 -20.63 2.18
N ARG A 102 10.43 -20.08 2.86
CA ARG A 102 9.18 -20.81 3.16
C ARG A 102 8.17 -20.72 2.03
N LEU A 103 8.09 -19.54 1.42
CA LEU A 103 7.22 -19.29 0.29
C LEU A 103 7.83 -19.81 -0.99
N ASN A 104 7.03 -20.52 -1.77
CA ASN A 104 7.44 -20.98 -3.08
C ASN A 104 7.46 -19.77 -4.04
N GLU A 105 8.54 -19.59 -4.79
CA GLU A 105 8.65 -18.55 -5.82
C GLU A 105 7.45 -18.53 -6.77
N ARG A 106 6.90 -19.71 -7.07
CA ARG A 106 5.72 -19.84 -7.93
C ARG A 106 4.50 -19.14 -7.36
N ASP A 107 4.27 -19.26 -6.06
CA ASP A 107 3.09 -18.68 -5.39
C ASP A 107 3.22 -17.15 -5.35
N ILE A 108 4.43 -16.64 -5.09
CA ILE A 108 4.74 -15.20 -5.13
C ILE A 108 4.52 -14.66 -6.55
N ARG A 109 4.98 -15.36 -7.57
CA ARG A 109 4.83 -14.97 -8.98
C ARG A 109 3.38 -14.94 -9.42
N ILE A 110 2.59 -15.94 -8.98
CA ILE A 110 1.15 -16.00 -9.23
C ILE A 110 0.42 -14.84 -8.53
N ALA A 111 0.76 -14.57 -7.28
CA ALA A 111 0.15 -13.48 -6.51
C ALA A 111 0.47 -12.10 -7.10
N ALA A 112 1.71 -11.86 -7.51
CA ALA A 112 2.13 -10.62 -8.13
C ALA A 112 1.40 -10.33 -9.45
N GLN A 113 0.93 -11.38 -10.17
CA GLN A 113 0.24 -11.30 -11.45
C GLN A 113 1.04 -10.54 -12.54
N ILE A 114 2.36 -10.67 -12.50
CA ILE A 114 3.23 -10.06 -13.49
C ILE A 114 3.44 -11.05 -14.63
N GLN A 115 2.96 -10.70 -15.83
CA GLN A 115 3.06 -11.56 -16.99
C GLN A 115 4.34 -11.25 -17.78
N THR A 116 5.10 -12.29 -18.10
CA THR A 116 6.17 -12.20 -19.11
C THR A 116 5.57 -11.90 -20.47
N GLY A 117 6.27 -11.10 -21.27
CA GLY A 117 5.76 -10.62 -22.55
C GLY A 117 4.91 -9.34 -22.47
N SER A 118 4.56 -8.86 -21.27
CA SER A 118 3.82 -7.61 -21.11
C SER A 118 4.71 -6.38 -21.30
N TYR A 119 4.09 -5.24 -21.60
CA TYR A 119 4.80 -3.97 -21.71
C TYR A 119 5.44 -3.56 -20.39
N PHE A 120 6.75 -3.37 -20.38
CA PHE A 120 7.57 -3.16 -19.19
C PHE A 120 7.13 -2.00 -18.30
N PHE A 121 6.76 -0.85 -18.92
CA PHE A 121 6.28 0.31 -18.17
C PHE A 121 4.79 0.26 -17.85
N GLY A 122 4.05 -0.68 -18.46
CA GLY A 122 2.63 -0.87 -18.22
C GLY A 122 2.32 -1.71 -16.99
N VAL A 123 3.32 -2.39 -16.42
CA VAL A 123 3.13 -3.15 -15.18
C VAL A 123 2.92 -2.20 -14.02
N ASP A 124 1.81 -2.34 -13.32
CA ASP A 124 1.52 -1.63 -12.08
C ASP A 124 2.25 -2.32 -10.92
N LEU A 125 3.35 -1.71 -10.47
CA LEU A 125 4.20 -2.27 -9.41
C LEU A 125 3.55 -2.16 -8.04
N ASP A 126 2.76 -1.11 -7.79
CA ASP A 126 2.09 -0.92 -6.51
C ASP A 126 0.99 -1.97 -6.34
N ALA A 127 0.17 -2.18 -7.36
CA ALA A 127 -0.82 -3.24 -7.35
C ALA A 127 -0.18 -4.65 -7.24
N ALA A 128 0.98 -4.87 -7.86
CA ALA A 128 1.70 -6.14 -7.73
C ALA A 128 2.26 -6.34 -6.31
N ARG A 129 2.79 -5.27 -5.70
CA ARG A 129 3.23 -5.27 -4.29
C ARG A 129 2.06 -5.60 -3.38
N ASP A 130 0.96 -4.86 -3.48
CA ASP A 130 -0.20 -5.03 -2.60
C ASP A 130 -0.79 -6.45 -2.70
N ARG A 131 -0.84 -7.02 -3.92
CA ARG A 131 -1.25 -8.43 -4.10
C ARG A 131 -0.29 -9.42 -3.45
N THR A 132 1.02 -9.14 -3.50
CA THR A 132 2.04 -10.00 -2.88
C THR A 132 1.98 -9.92 -1.36
N GLU A 133 1.77 -8.72 -0.80
CA GLU A 133 1.63 -8.49 0.65
C GLU A 133 0.33 -9.11 1.22
N ASN A 134 -0.67 -9.38 0.39
CA ASN A 134 -1.86 -10.12 0.80
C ASN A 134 -1.63 -11.63 1.00
N LEU A 135 -0.45 -12.15 0.67
CA LEU A 135 -0.09 -13.54 1.01
C LEU A 135 0.15 -13.67 2.52
N PRO A 136 -0.42 -14.70 3.17
CA PRO A 136 -0.39 -14.82 4.63
C PRO A 136 1.00 -14.83 5.28
N TRP A 137 2.02 -15.31 4.54
CA TRP A 137 3.40 -15.41 5.01
C TRP A 137 4.26 -14.22 4.61
N VAL A 138 3.69 -13.18 4.03
CA VAL A 138 4.42 -11.99 3.60
C VAL A 138 4.20 -10.86 4.60
N ASP A 139 5.28 -10.38 5.20
CA ASP A 139 5.29 -9.18 6.03
C ASP A 139 5.38 -7.93 5.15
N ARG A 140 6.27 -7.99 4.16
CA ARG A 140 6.51 -6.86 3.26
C ARG A 140 6.97 -7.37 1.89
N ALA A 141 6.53 -6.69 0.84
CA ALA A 141 7.03 -6.92 -0.51
C ALA A 141 7.57 -5.62 -1.13
N VAL A 142 8.64 -5.74 -1.89
CA VAL A 142 9.20 -4.65 -2.69
C VAL A 142 9.25 -5.11 -4.13
N VAL A 143 8.49 -4.44 -5.00
CA VAL A 143 8.48 -4.70 -6.43
C VAL A 143 9.16 -3.56 -7.17
N ARG A 144 10.19 -3.87 -7.95
CA ARG A 144 10.96 -2.86 -8.67
C ARG A 144 11.35 -3.31 -10.07
N ARG A 145 11.45 -2.34 -10.97
CA ARG A 145 11.97 -2.55 -12.32
C ARG A 145 13.48 -2.60 -12.30
N LEU A 146 14.05 -3.61 -12.94
CA LEU A 146 15.47 -3.70 -13.24
C LEU A 146 15.65 -3.65 -14.77
N TRP A 147 16.21 -2.54 -15.22
CA TRP A 147 16.38 -2.27 -16.65
C TRP A 147 17.25 -3.31 -17.34
N PRO A 148 16.96 -3.62 -18.64
CA PRO A 148 15.90 -3.03 -19.48
C PRO A 148 14.56 -3.79 -19.43
N ASN A 149 14.50 -5.05 -18.93
CA ASN A 149 13.43 -6.00 -19.22
C ASN A 149 13.09 -6.93 -18.03
N ARG A 150 13.57 -6.63 -16.83
CA ARG A 150 13.39 -7.48 -15.64
C ARG A 150 12.59 -6.77 -14.56
N ILE A 151 11.77 -7.54 -13.84
CA ILE A 151 11.10 -7.09 -12.63
C ILE A 151 11.58 -7.97 -11.48
N VAL A 152 11.93 -7.35 -10.37
CA VAL A 152 12.34 -8.04 -9.16
C VAL A 152 11.26 -7.87 -8.10
N VAL A 153 10.78 -9.00 -7.57
CA VAL A 153 9.87 -9.07 -6.43
C VAL A 153 10.67 -9.59 -5.24
N GLN A 154 10.97 -8.71 -4.30
CA GLN A 154 11.65 -9.06 -3.07
C GLN A 154 10.62 -9.16 -1.96
N VAL A 155 10.62 -10.29 -1.24
CA VAL A 155 9.66 -10.59 -0.18
C VAL A 155 10.41 -10.78 1.13
N VAL A 156 9.90 -10.16 2.18
CA VAL A 156 10.27 -10.42 3.57
C VAL A 156 9.17 -11.29 4.17
N GLU A 157 9.54 -12.46 4.66
CA GLU A 157 8.60 -13.42 5.22
C GLU A 157 8.22 -13.05 6.67
N THR A 158 6.97 -13.29 7.01
CA THR A 158 6.45 -13.11 8.36
C THR A 158 7.01 -14.18 9.29
N THR A 159 7.63 -13.76 10.38
CA THR A 159 8.05 -14.67 11.45
C THR A 159 6.88 -14.91 12.40
N PRO A 160 6.51 -16.19 12.66
CA PRO A 160 5.48 -16.48 13.66
C PRO A 160 5.95 -16.05 15.05
N TYR A 161 5.14 -15.26 15.72
CA TYR A 161 5.37 -14.76 17.07
C TYR A 161 4.73 -15.65 18.13
N ALA A 162 3.50 -16.12 17.88
CA ALA A 162 2.72 -16.90 18.81
C ALA A 162 1.71 -17.81 18.09
N MET A 163 1.06 -18.67 18.86
CA MET A 163 -0.13 -19.41 18.43
C MET A 163 -1.39 -18.78 18.98
N TRP A 164 -2.47 -18.85 18.24
CA TRP A 164 -3.78 -18.38 18.67
C TRP A 164 -4.81 -19.47 18.50
N GLN A 165 -5.52 -19.78 19.59
CA GLN A 165 -6.62 -20.73 19.57
C GLN A 165 -7.95 -19.98 19.69
N LYS A 166 -8.80 -20.15 18.68
CA LYS A 166 -10.16 -19.62 18.63
C LYS A 166 -11.09 -20.71 18.14
N ASP A 167 -12.20 -20.91 18.84
CA ASP A 167 -13.27 -21.86 18.47
C ASP A 167 -12.75 -23.29 18.15
N GLY A 168 -11.67 -23.70 18.82
CA GLY A 168 -11.03 -25.00 18.60
C GLY A 168 -10.01 -25.06 17.46
N GLU A 169 -9.91 -24.01 16.65
CA GLU A 169 -8.92 -23.89 15.60
C GLU A 169 -7.66 -23.18 16.09
N LEU A 170 -6.51 -23.66 15.64
CA LEU A 170 -5.21 -23.11 15.99
C LEU A 170 -4.64 -22.34 14.79
N HIS A 171 -4.23 -21.11 15.03
CA HIS A 171 -3.63 -20.22 14.03
C HIS A 171 -2.23 -19.78 14.47
N LEU A 172 -1.33 -19.52 13.53
CA LEU A 172 -0.11 -18.78 13.80
C LEU A 172 -0.40 -17.29 13.78
N LEU A 173 0.20 -16.55 14.71
CA LEU A 173 0.13 -15.09 14.76
C LEU A 173 1.46 -14.46 14.35
N ALA A 174 1.37 -13.38 13.58
CA ALA A 174 2.45 -12.44 13.36
C ALA A 174 2.66 -11.57 14.61
N GLU A 175 3.79 -10.89 14.72
CA GLU A 175 4.06 -9.93 15.78
C GLU A 175 3.03 -8.78 15.81
N SER A 176 2.48 -8.42 14.68
CA SER A 176 1.37 -7.45 14.58
C SER A 176 0.05 -7.90 15.19
N GLY A 177 -0.07 -9.17 15.64
CA GLY A 177 -1.32 -9.81 16.06
C GLY A 177 -2.20 -10.30 14.91
N ALA A 178 -1.77 -10.15 13.66
CA ALA A 178 -2.51 -10.66 12.52
C ALA A 178 -2.38 -12.19 12.40
N PRO A 179 -3.46 -12.93 12.12
CA PRO A 179 -3.38 -14.36 11.87
C PRO A 179 -2.68 -14.64 10.53
N ILE A 180 -1.66 -15.51 10.54
CA ILE A 180 -0.91 -15.87 9.33
C ILE A 180 -1.64 -17.01 8.60
N VAL A 181 -1.74 -18.16 9.21
CA VAL A 181 -2.42 -19.34 8.64
C VAL A 181 -2.96 -20.23 9.74
N PRO A 182 -4.03 -21.02 9.45
CA PRO A 182 -4.45 -22.11 10.34
C PRO A 182 -3.37 -23.20 10.40
N VAL A 183 -3.10 -23.68 11.59
CA VAL A 183 -2.16 -24.80 11.81
C VAL A 183 -2.89 -26.11 11.57
N LYS A 184 -2.65 -26.74 10.43
CA LYS A 184 -3.25 -28.03 10.08
C LYS A 184 -2.51 -29.22 10.69
N GLN A 185 -1.24 -29.05 11.08
CA GLN A 185 -0.40 -30.09 11.65
C GLN A 185 0.48 -29.50 12.76
N ALA A 186 0.44 -30.08 13.95
CA ALA A 186 1.24 -29.68 15.10
C ALA A 186 2.77 -29.74 14.83
N ALA A 187 3.20 -30.63 13.94
CA ALA A 187 4.62 -30.76 13.54
C ALA A 187 5.20 -29.53 12.82
N SER A 188 4.37 -28.63 12.34
CA SER A 188 4.79 -27.41 11.64
C SER A 188 5.03 -26.21 12.56
N VAL A 189 4.79 -26.38 13.87
CA VAL A 189 4.84 -25.29 14.85
C VAL A 189 6.21 -25.33 15.56
N PRO A 190 6.92 -24.19 15.63
CA PRO A 190 8.10 -24.08 16.48
C PRO A 190 7.73 -24.35 17.95
N PRO A 191 8.43 -25.26 18.65
CA PRO A 191 8.06 -25.70 19.99
C PRO A 191 8.16 -24.62 21.08
N ALA A 192 8.68 -23.45 20.74
CA ALA A 192 8.91 -22.35 21.67
C ALA A 192 7.76 -21.33 21.71
N LEU A 193 6.76 -21.42 20.82
CA LEU A 193 5.70 -20.43 20.74
C LEU A 193 4.68 -20.61 21.87
N LYS A 194 4.30 -19.49 22.48
CA LYS A 194 3.19 -19.43 23.47
C LYS A 194 1.86 -19.49 22.77
N THR A 195 0.86 -20.10 23.43
CA THR A 195 -0.50 -20.15 22.91
C THR A 195 -1.40 -19.13 23.61
N TYR A 196 -2.03 -18.27 22.84
CA TYR A 196 -3.04 -17.34 23.30
C TYR A 196 -4.43 -17.90 22.96
N VAL A 197 -5.33 -17.94 23.94
CA VAL A 197 -6.68 -18.49 23.78
C VAL A 197 -7.70 -17.41 24.05
N GLY A 198 -8.69 -17.26 23.19
CA GLY A 198 -9.78 -16.29 23.32
C GLY A 198 -9.99 -15.46 22.06
N ALA A 199 -11.19 -14.93 21.87
CA ALA A 199 -11.57 -14.23 20.65
C ALA A 199 -10.72 -12.96 20.41
N ASP A 200 -10.48 -12.16 21.46
CA ASP A 200 -9.76 -10.89 21.39
C ASP A 200 -8.28 -11.01 21.83
N ALA A 201 -7.82 -12.23 22.11
CA ALA A 201 -6.49 -12.50 22.60
C ALA A 201 -5.36 -11.92 21.71
N PRO A 202 -5.43 -11.99 20.36
CA PRO A 202 -4.39 -11.43 19.49
C PRO A 202 -4.16 -9.92 19.70
N THR A 203 -5.24 -9.17 19.89
CA THR A 203 -5.18 -7.70 20.06
C THR A 203 -4.47 -7.30 21.36
N HIS A 204 -4.54 -8.15 22.40
CA HIS A 204 -4.02 -7.85 23.73
C HIS A 204 -2.76 -8.65 24.09
N ALA A 205 -2.32 -9.57 23.21
CA ALA A 205 -1.20 -10.48 23.47
C ALA A 205 0.09 -9.74 23.83
N GLN A 206 0.50 -8.75 23.05
CA GLN A 206 1.72 -7.99 23.31
C GLN A 206 1.64 -7.21 24.63
N ALA A 207 0.46 -6.65 24.95
CA ALA A 207 0.29 -5.86 26.16
C ALA A 207 0.40 -6.72 27.44
N ILE A 208 -0.13 -7.95 27.44
CA ILE A 208 0.02 -8.87 28.58
C ILE A 208 1.43 -9.46 28.64
N GLU A 209 2.02 -9.79 27.49
CA GLU A 209 3.38 -10.32 27.43
C GLU A 209 4.40 -9.33 27.99
N ALA A 210 4.32 -8.04 27.61
CA ALA A 210 5.22 -7.01 28.10
C ALA A 210 5.26 -6.93 29.63
N LYS A 211 4.16 -7.30 30.30
CA LYS A 211 4.07 -7.35 31.77
C LYS A 211 4.68 -8.63 32.36
N LEU A 212 4.68 -9.71 31.61
CA LEU A 212 5.14 -11.02 32.08
C LEU A 212 6.62 -11.26 31.81
N VAL A 213 7.14 -10.78 30.67
CA VAL A 213 8.54 -10.94 30.26
C VAL A 213 9.53 -10.31 31.24
N VAL A 214 9.10 -9.29 32.00
CA VAL A 214 9.90 -8.69 33.10
C VAL A 214 10.27 -9.74 34.16
N HIS A 215 9.48 -10.82 34.28
CA HIS A 215 9.69 -11.93 35.20
C HIS A 215 9.99 -13.22 34.43
N ASP A 216 11.20 -13.37 33.92
CA ASP A 216 11.63 -14.49 33.09
C ASP A 216 11.39 -15.86 33.77
N ASP A 217 11.55 -15.93 35.09
CA ASP A 217 11.28 -17.12 35.90
C ASP A 217 9.82 -17.60 35.79
N ILE A 218 8.87 -16.67 35.68
CA ILE A 218 7.44 -16.97 35.49
C ILE A 218 7.19 -17.21 34.02
N TRP A 219 7.66 -16.30 33.15
CA TRP A 219 7.38 -16.32 31.71
C TRP A 219 7.86 -17.63 31.05
N SER A 220 9.04 -18.11 31.41
CA SER A 220 9.58 -19.35 30.87
C SER A 220 8.73 -20.59 31.19
N ARG A 221 7.97 -20.56 32.30
CA ARG A 221 7.07 -21.64 32.71
C ARG A 221 5.66 -21.56 32.15
N VAL A 222 5.25 -20.40 31.59
CA VAL A 222 3.93 -20.24 30.95
C VAL A 222 3.89 -21.04 29.67
N GLU A 223 2.84 -21.84 29.47
CA GLU A 223 2.55 -22.59 28.26
C GLU A 223 1.50 -21.87 27.40
N SER A 224 0.40 -21.47 28.03
CA SER A 224 -0.67 -20.74 27.34
C SER A 224 -1.30 -19.64 28.22
N LEU A 225 -1.88 -18.67 27.55
CA LEU A 225 -2.58 -17.54 28.15
C LEU A 225 -4.03 -17.52 27.66
N VAL A 226 -4.98 -17.62 28.58
CA VAL A 226 -6.41 -17.66 28.26
C VAL A 226 -7.02 -16.30 28.60
N GLN A 227 -7.53 -15.62 27.57
CA GLN A 227 -8.27 -14.36 27.75
C GLN A 227 -9.76 -14.64 27.85
N PHE A 228 -10.39 -14.11 28.89
CA PHE A 228 -11.84 -14.14 29.05
C PHE A 228 -12.49 -12.87 28.44
N PRO A 229 -13.78 -12.93 28.10
CA PRO A 229 -14.51 -11.76 27.60
C PRO A 229 -14.52 -10.55 28.54
N SER A 230 -14.27 -10.80 29.84
CA SER A 230 -14.12 -9.73 30.85
C SER A 230 -12.79 -8.97 30.76
N GLY A 231 -11.90 -9.32 29.83
CA GLY A 231 -10.54 -8.80 29.74
C GLY A 231 -9.55 -9.43 30.73
N ARG A 232 -9.99 -10.36 31.56
CA ARG A 232 -9.14 -11.09 32.52
C ARG A 232 -8.31 -12.13 31.79
N TRP A 233 -7.10 -12.37 32.31
CA TRP A 233 -6.18 -13.40 31.83
C TRP A 233 -5.96 -14.49 32.89
N ASP A 234 -5.94 -15.73 32.47
CA ASP A 234 -5.47 -16.87 33.24
C ASP A 234 -4.19 -17.41 32.55
N LEU A 235 -3.12 -17.64 33.32
CA LEU A 235 -1.89 -18.22 32.83
C LEU A 235 -1.92 -19.75 33.10
N HIS A 236 -1.79 -20.54 32.07
CA HIS A 236 -1.61 -21.97 32.18
C HIS A 236 -0.13 -22.29 32.17
N MET A 237 0.36 -22.85 33.26
CA MET A 237 1.76 -23.18 33.41
C MET A 237 2.02 -24.59 32.86
N ARG A 238 3.26 -24.88 32.46
CA ARG A 238 3.66 -26.21 31.91
C ARG A 238 3.45 -27.39 32.88
N ASN A 239 3.37 -27.13 34.17
CA ASN A 239 3.06 -28.11 35.23
C ASN A 239 1.58 -28.15 35.62
N GLU A 240 0.70 -27.65 34.72
CA GLU A 240 -0.75 -27.66 34.87
C GLU A 240 -1.30 -26.72 35.94
N ILE A 241 -0.47 -25.90 36.59
CA ILE A 241 -0.96 -24.85 37.49
C ILE A 241 -1.64 -23.75 36.66
N ILE A 242 -2.84 -23.32 37.09
CA ILE A 242 -3.55 -22.17 36.51
C ILE A 242 -3.38 -20.98 37.45
N VAL A 243 -2.76 -19.91 36.94
CA VAL A 243 -2.64 -18.66 37.67
C VAL A 243 -3.68 -17.67 37.17
N ARG A 244 -4.64 -17.29 38.01
CA ARG A 244 -5.71 -16.34 37.69
C ARG A 244 -5.27 -14.94 37.99
N LEU A 245 -5.17 -14.10 36.96
CA LEU A 245 -4.78 -12.70 37.11
C LEU A 245 -6.00 -11.79 37.34
N PRO A 246 -5.84 -10.66 38.02
CA PRO A 246 -6.88 -9.62 38.09
C PRO A 246 -7.03 -8.94 36.72
N THR A 247 -8.16 -8.27 36.51
CA THR A 247 -8.37 -7.43 35.32
C THR A 247 -7.55 -6.13 35.39
N GLU A 248 -7.40 -5.60 36.60
CA GLU A 248 -6.62 -4.37 36.85
C GLU A 248 -5.38 -4.67 37.67
N ASN A 249 -4.35 -3.83 37.56
CA ASN A 249 -3.09 -3.94 38.33
C ASN A 249 -2.38 -5.30 38.15
N VAL A 250 -2.38 -5.83 36.94
CA VAL A 250 -1.74 -7.11 36.60
C VAL A 250 -0.27 -7.11 37.03
N ASP A 251 0.45 -6.00 36.79
CA ASP A 251 1.87 -5.86 37.15
C ASP A 251 2.10 -6.10 38.66
N ALA A 252 1.25 -5.53 39.52
CA ALA A 252 1.35 -5.73 40.96
C ALA A 252 1.06 -7.19 41.37
N ALA A 253 0.14 -7.86 40.68
CA ALA A 253 -0.17 -9.27 40.89
C ALA A 253 0.98 -10.17 40.51
N VAL A 254 1.59 -9.94 39.36
CA VAL A 254 2.74 -10.70 38.84
C VAL A 254 3.98 -10.48 39.73
N ASN A 255 4.23 -9.23 40.15
CA ASN A 255 5.29 -8.91 41.10
C ASN A 255 5.15 -9.67 42.43
N ARG A 256 3.92 -9.74 42.97
CA ARG A 256 3.63 -10.52 44.19
C ARG A 256 3.87 -12.02 43.97
N LEU A 257 3.43 -12.54 42.85
CA LEU A 257 3.67 -13.94 42.51
C LEU A 257 5.17 -14.25 42.42
N ALA A 258 5.94 -13.39 41.77
CA ALA A 258 7.37 -13.52 41.65
C ALA A 258 8.09 -13.46 42.97
N ALA A 259 7.68 -12.56 43.87
CA ALA A 259 8.21 -12.50 45.22
C ALA A 259 7.91 -13.77 46.03
N LEU A 260 6.66 -14.23 45.96
CA LEU A 260 6.22 -15.44 46.65
C LEU A 260 6.91 -16.70 46.10
N ASP A 261 7.11 -16.79 44.79
CA ASP A 261 7.79 -17.94 44.19
C ASP A 261 9.26 -18.01 44.58
N ARG A 262 9.95 -16.87 44.69
CA ARG A 262 11.34 -16.79 45.17
C ARG A 262 11.49 -17.26 46.61
N GLU A 263 10.51 -16.98 47.48
CA GLU A 263 10.57 -17.34 48.90
C GLU A 263 10.09 -18.79 49.17
N THR A 264 9.06 -19.23 48.44
CA THR A 264 8.31 -20.43 48.78
C THR A 264 8.29 -21.52 47.67
N PHE A 265 8.84 -21.22 46.50
CA PHE A 265 8.78 -22.06 45.32
C PHE A 265 7.35 -22.50 44.98
N ILE A 266 6.39 -21.57 45.10
CA ILE A 266 4.97 -21.85 45.00
C ILE A 266 4.57 -22.43 43.62
N LEU A 267 5.22 -22.00 42.55
CA LEU A 267 4.99 -22.49 41.20
C LEU A 267 5.57 -23.90 40.96
N SER A 268 6.27 -24.46 41.92
CA SER A 268 6.82 -25.84 41.87
C SER A 268 6.09 -26.80 42.79
N ARG A 269 5.03 -26.32 43.48
CA ARG A 269 4.22 -27.13 44.39
C ARG A 269 3.10 -27.85 43.65
N ASP A 270 2.54 -28.89 44.27
CA ASP A 270 1.39 -29.62 43.72
C ASP A 270 0.09 -28.83 43.95
N LEU A 271 -0.09 -27.82 43.14
CA LEU A 271 -1.24 -26.92 43.14
C LEU A 271 -1.96 -26.99 41.79
N GLY A 272 -3.30 -26.85 41.86
CA GLY A 272 -4.11 -26.75 40.65
C GLY A 272 -4.35 -25.29 40.26
N VAL A 273 -4.65 -24.40 41.25
CA VAL A 273 -4.99 -23.01 40.97
C VAL A 273 -4.30 -22.06 41.95
N ILE A 274 -3.72 -20.99 41.45
CA ILE A 274 -3.24 -19.85 42.21
C ILE A 274 -4.08 -18.64 41.81
N ASP A 275 -4.90 -18.12 42.70
CA ASP A 275 -5.82 -17.01 42.45
C ASP A 275 -5.24 -15.70 42.97
N LEU A 276 -4.88 -14.79 42.06
CA LEU A 276 -4.28 -13.46 42.38
C LEU A 276 -5.29 -12.32 42.21
N ARG A 277 -6.56 -12.62 41.96
CA ARG A 277 -7.60 -11.60 41.68
C ARG A 277 -7.84 -10.66 42.88
N LEU A 278 -7.60 -11.12 44.10
CA LEU A 278 -7.72 -10.31 45.29
C LEU A 278 -6.39 -9.62 45.64
N HIS A 279 -6.42 -8.30 45.88
CA HIS A 279 -5.22 -7.50 46.14
C HIS A 279 -4.46 -7.91 47.41
N HIS A 280 -5.18 -8.40 48.41
CA HIS A 280 -4.60 -8.69 49.73
C HIS A 280 -4.54 -10.17 50.10
N ARG A 281 -5.01 -11.05 49.22
CA ARG A 281 -5.04 -12.50 49.45
C ARG A 281 -4.65 -13.26 48.20
N ILE A 282 -3.95 -14.35 48.39
CA ILE A 282 -3.65 -15.32 47.34
C ILE A 282 -4.44 -16.56 47.70
N GLY A 283 -5.34 -16.97 46.80
CA GLY A 283 -6.08 -18.22 46.92
C GLY A 283 -5.25 -19.36 46.37
N LEU A 284 -5.11 -20.43 47.14
CA LEU A 284 -4.39 -21.63 46.69
C LEU A 284 -5.39 -22.81 46.72
N THR A 285 -5.47 -23.51 45.57
CA THR A 285 -6.29 -24.74 45.47
C THR A 285 -5.34 -25.89 45.14
N PRO A 286 -5.30 -26.95 45.95
CA PRO A 286 -4.51 -28.15 45.66
C PRO A 286 -4.99 -28.80 44.34
N LYS A 287 -4.10 -29.55 43.69
CA LYS A 287 -4.46 -30.39 42.54
C LYS A 287 -5.41 -31.47 43.00
N SER A 288 -6.58 -31.61 42.33
CA SER A 288 -7.55 -32.67 42.63
C SER A 288 -7.01 -34.02 42.18
N LYS A 289 -7.11 -35.05 43.02
CA LYS A 289 -6.69 -36.42 42.68
C LYS A 289 -7.46 -37.05 41.51
N GLN A 290 -8.55 -36.42 41.05
CA GLN A 290 -9.35 -36.93 39.94
C GLN A 290 -8.79 -36.67 38.56
N ASP A 291 -7.91 -35.69 38.41
CA ASP A 291 -7.33 -35.30 37.09
C ASP A 291 -6.18 -36.21 36.64
N THR A 292 -5.71 -37.11 37.51
CA THR A 292 -4.59 -38.02 37.26
C THR A 292 -4.99 -39.35 36.57
N GLN A 293 -6.31 -39.62 36.38
CA GLN A 293 -6.79 -40.90 35.81
C GLN A 293 -7.28 -40.80 34.36
N SER A 294 -7.15 -39.65 33.71
CA SER A 294 -7.61 -39.43 32.32
C SER A 294 -6.47 -39.00 31.35
N SER A 295 -5.25 -39.49 31.61
CA SER A 295 -4.15 -39.36 30.64
C SER A 295 -3.79 -40.67 30.00
#